data_974777785ae326b7574e1878b39e4718
#
_entry.id   974777785ae326b7574e1878b39e4718
#
_cell.length_a   1.000
_cell.length_b   1.000
_cell.length_c   1.000
_cell.angle_alpha   90.00
_cell.angle_beta   90.00
_cell.angle_gamma   90.00
#
_symmetry.space_group_name_H-M   'P 1'
#
loop_
_entity.id
_entity.type
_entity.pdbx_description
1 polymer ?
#
loop_
_entity_poly.entity_id
_entity_poly.type
_entity_poly.pdbx_seq_one_letter_code
_entity_poly.pdbx_strand_id
1 'polypeptide(L)'
;MFRSYGVNEFADLSEDEFRSQKLGFKSGGSFKCKGPNATLTGLRTADDSVDWRTKGAVTPVKNQGGCGSCWAFSTVADIEGSVFVKTGKLVSLSEQDLVDCDTVG
;
A
#
# COMPACT_ATOMS: atom_id res chain seq x y z
N MET A 1 1.57 -17.12 13.36
CA MET A 1 0.73 -15.91 13.57
C MET A 1 -0.72 -16.35 13.63
N PHE A 2 -1.34 -16.29 14.80
CA PHE A 2 -2.75 -16.68 14.93
C PHE A 2 -3.62 -15.57 14.34
N ARG A 3 -4.47 -15.93 13.39
CA ARG A 3 -5.50 -15.00 12.86
C ARG A 3 -6.63 -14.96 13.88
N SER A 4 -6.89 -13.81 14.46
CA SER A 4 -8.08 -13.58 15.28
C SER A 4 -9.14 -12.90 14.42
N TYR A 5 -10.31 -13.49 14.33
CA TYR A 5 -11.49 -12.93 13.68
C TYR A 5 -12.40 -12.38 14.76
N GLY A 6 -12.99 -11.22 14.52
CA GLY A 6 -13.88 -10.60 15.49
C GLY A 6 -14.73 -9.52 14.83
N VAL A 7 -15.70 -9.01 15.59
CA VAL A 7 -16.48 -7.86 15.19
C VAL A 7 -15.57 -6.64 15.14
N ASN A 8 -15.61 -5.88 14.04
CA ASN A 8 -14.87 -4.65 13.84
C ASN A 8 -15.80 -3.53 13.37
N GLU A 9 -15.28 -2.36 13.12
CA GLU A 9 -16.02 -1.17 12.67
C GLU A 9 -16.74 -1.32 11.32
N PHE A 10 -16.55 -2.42 10.61
CA PHE A 10 -17.17 -2.69 9.31
C PHE A 10 -18.19 -3.84 9.36
N ALA A 11 -18.39 -4.45 10.53
CA ALA A 11 -19.15 -5.69 10.65
C ALA A 11 -20.65 -5.50 10.38
N ASP A 12 -21.15 -4.28 10.48
CA ASP A 12 -22.54 -3.89 10.24
C ASP A 12 -22.76 -3.25 8.86
N LEU A 13 -21.69 -3.06 8.08
CA LEU A 13 -21.80 -2.51 6.73
C LEU A 13 -22.18 -3.59 5.71
N SER A 14 -23.12 -3.25 4.85
CA SER A 14 -23.35 -4.04 3.62
C SER A 14 -22.15 -3.91 2.67
N GLU A 15 -22.05 -4.82 1.69
CA GLU A 15 -20.98 -4.79 0.69
C GLU A 15 -20.97 -3.48 -0.10
N ASP A 16 -22.15 -2.96 -0.45
CA ASP A 16 -22.28 -1.71 -1.21
C ASP A 16 -21.88 -0.49 -0.38
N GLU A 17 -22.24 -0.46 0.89
CA GLU A 17 -21.81 0.60 1.81
C GLU A 17 -20.30 0.58 2.01
N PHE A 18 -19.72 -0.61 2.23
CA PHE A 18 -18.27 -0.75 2.35
C PHE A 18 -17.55 -0.27 1.07
N ARG A 19 -18.02 -0.70 -0.10
CA ARG A 19 -17.44 -0.28 -1.39
C ARG A 19 -17.50 1.22 -1.59
N SER A 20 -18.64 1.85 -1.30
CA SER A 20 -18.82 3.28 -1.50
C SER A 20 -17.97 4.15 -0.58
N GLN A 21 -17.71 3.67 0.64
CA GLN A 21 -16.96 4.41 1.66
C GLN A 21 -15.45 4.15 1.64
N LYS A 22 -15.04 2.94 1.26
CA LYS A 22 -13.66 2.48 1.46
C LYS A 22 -12.89 2.22 0.17
N LEU A 23 -13.57 2.03 -0.95
CA LEU A 23 -12.93 1.75 -2.24
C LEU A 23 -13.10 2.95 -3.19
N GLY A 24 -12.01 3.59 -3.56
CA GLY A 24 -12.01 4.76 -4.46
C GLY A 24 -11.15 4.60 -5.70
N PHE A 25 -10.48 3.45 -5.87
CA PHE A 25 -9.65 3.23 -7.06
C PHE A 25 -10.51 3.08 -8.32
N LYS A 26 -10.29 3.96 -9.28
CA LYS A 26 -10.91 3.89 -10.62
C LYS A 26 -9.81 3.54 -11.62
N SER A 27 -9.89 2.37 -12.23
CA SER A 27 -8.95 2.00 -13.29
C SER A 27 -9.21 2.84 -14.54
N GLY A 28 -8.38 3.82 -14.81
CA GLY A 28 -8.45 4.74 -15.94
C GLY A 28 -7.98 4.18 -17.29
N GLY A 29 -7.90 2.85 -17.48
CA GLY A 29 -7.48 2.24 -18.75
C GLY A 29 -6.31 1.27 -18.63
N SER A 30 -5.78 0.82 -19.77
CA SER A 30 -4.66 -0.14 -19.83
C SER A 30 -3.37 0.48 -19.30
N PHE A 31 -2.97 0.14 -18.08
CA PHE A 31 -1.65 0.45 -17.57
C PHE A 31 -0.60 -0.34 -18.36
N LYS A 32 0.08 0.33 -19.27
CA LYS A 32 1.30 -0.21 -19.85
C LYS A 32 2.47 0.22 -18.97
N CYS A 33 3.04 -0.70 -18.22
CA CYS A 33 4.32 -0.47 -17.57
C CYS A 33 5.35 -0.05 -18.63
N LYS A 34 5.78 1.21 -18.59
CA LYS A 34 6.81 1.73 -19.52
C LYS A 34 8.25 1.49 -19.02
N GLY A 35 8.39 0.80 -17.90
CA GLY A 35 9.71 0.47 -17.36
C GLY A 35 10.36 -0.73 -18.05
N PRO A 36 11.69 -0.83 -18.02
CA PRO A 36 12.38 -2.03 -18.49
C PRO A 36 11.90 -3.23 -17.66
N ASN A 37 11.65 -4.36 -18.33
CA ASN A 37 11.34 -5.59 -17.64
C ASN A 37 12.49 -5.92 -16.68
N ALA A 38 12.17 -6.10 -15.39
CA ALA A 38 13.17 -6.54 -14.43
C ALA A 38 13.65 -7.93 -14.83
N THR A 39 14.92 -8.03 -15.22
CA THR A 39 15.55 -9.32 -15.45
C THR A 39 16.02 -9.85 -14.11
N LEU A 40 15.39 -10.91 -13.63
CA LEU A 40 15.84 -11.62 -12.43
C LEU A 40 17.15 -12.35 -12.73
N THR A 41 18.26 -11.66 -12.56
CA THR A 41 19.60 -12.26 -12.64
C THR A 41 20.02 -12.71 -11.25
N GLY A 42 20.13 -14.01 -11.07
CA GLY A 42 20.59 -14.65 -9.83
C GLY A 42 19.44 -14.85 -8.83
N LEU A 43 18.79 -15.99 -8.90
CA LEU A 43 17.90 -16.47 -7.84
C LEU A 43 18.74 -16.70 -6.58
N ARG A 44 18.70 -15.75 -5.64
CA ARG A 44 19.15 -15.99 -4.27
C ARG A 44 18.06 -16.82 -3.61
N THR A 45 18.45 -17.84 -2.84
CA THR A 45 17.52 -18.55 -1.96
C THR A 45 16.86 -17.50 -1.04
N ALA A 46 15.54 -17.38 -1.12
CA ALA A 46 14.81 -16.51 -0.21
C ALA A 46 14.89 -17.08 1.22
N ASP A 47 14.97 -16.20 2.19
CA ASP A 47 14.79 -16.59 3.59
C ASP A 47 13.39 -17.21 3.78
N ASP A 48 13.24 -18.18 4.68
CA ASP A 48 11.96 -18.86 4.94
C ASP A 48 10.84 -17.89 5.36
N SER A 49 11.20 -16.78 6.00
CA SER A 49 10.28 -15.65 6.26
C SER A 49 11.04 -14.34 6.41
N VAL A 50 10.42 -13.24 5.98
CA VAL A 50 10.95 -11.89 6.17
C VAL A 50 9.85 -11.00 6.73
N ASP A 51 10.13 -10.32 7.84
CA ASP A 51 9.28 -9.26 8.38
C ASP A 51 10.00 -7.91 8.26
N TRP A 52 9.57 -7.08 7.34
CA TRP A 52 10.17 -5.77 7.08
C TRP A 52 9.93 -4.77 8.21
N ARG A 53 8.93 -5.00 9.07
CA ARG A 53 8.68 -4.17 10.26
C ARG A 53 9.84 -4.27 11.25
N THR A 54 10.35 -5.48 11.46
CA THR A 54 11.49 -5.72 12.36
C THR A 54 12.80 -5.15 11.83
N LYS A 55 12.86 -4.94 10.51
CA LYS A 55 14.01 -4.29 9.84
C LYS A 55 13.90 -2.77 9.81
N GLY A 56 12.82 -2.20 10.32
CA GLY A 56 12.60 -0.75 10.34
C GLY A 56 12.21 -0.14 8.99
N ALA A 57 11.72 -0.96 8.05
CA ALA A 57 11.37 -0.53 6.70
C ALA A 57 9.90 -0.12 6.53
N VAL A 58 9.10 -0.19 7.58
CA VAL A 58 7.65 0.05 7.52
C VAL A 58 7.25 1.10 8.54
N THR A 59 6.55 2.12 8.10
CA THR A 59 5.95 3.15 8.95
C THR A 59 4.81 2.58 9.81
N PRO A 60 4.41 3.25 10.90
CA PRO A 60 3.26 2.83 11.69
C PRO A 60 1.99 2.71 10.85
N VAL A 61 1.07 1.85 11.29
CA VAL A 61 -0.23 1.68 10.63
C VAL A 61 -0.98 3.01 10.60
N LYS A 62 -1.49 3.34 9.42
CA LYS A 62 -2.25 4.56 9.15
C LYS A 62 -3.73 4.20 8.90
N ASN A 63 -4.61 5.20 8.91
CA ASN A 63 -6.05 5.01 8.68
C ASN A 63 -6.53 6.03 7.65
N GLN A 64 -7.16 5.57 6.57
CA GLN A 64 -7.72 6.41 5.51
C GLN A 64 -9.06 7.08 5.90
N GLY A 65 -9.67 6.70 7.01
CA GLY A 65 -10.98 7.19 7.41
C GLY A 65 -12.10 6.80 6.43
N GLY A 66 -12.98 7.74 6.11
CA GLY A 66 -14.08 7.58 5.17
C GLY A 66 -13.76 8.01 3.73
N CYS A 67 -12.49 8.27 3.42
CA CYS A 67 -12.05 8.64 2.08
C CYS A 67 -11.57 7.39 1.32
N GLY A 68 -12.14 7.01 0.20
CA GLY A 68 -11.74 5.84 -0.59
C GLY A 68 -10.30 5.93 -1.18
N SER A 69 -9.31 6.27 -0.36
CA SER A 69 -7.92 6.58 -0.75
C SER A 69 -6.92 5.44 -0.52
N CYS A 70 -7.39 4.19 -0.40
CA CYS A 70 -6.51 3.03 -0.20
C CYS A 70 -5.40 2.91 -1.25
N TRP A 71 -5.65 3.34 -2.48
CA TRP A 71 -4.68 3.38 -3.56
C TRP A 71 -3.50 4.32 -3.24
N ALA A 72 -3.76 5.49 -2.66
CA ALA A 72 -2.72 6.45 -2.25
C ALA A 72 -1.89 5.88 -1.09
N PHE A 73 -2.53 5.26 -0.08
CA PHE A 73 -1.83 4.60 1.03
C PHE A 73 -0.94 3.46 0.56
N SER A 74 -1.41 2.65 -0.39
CA SER A 74 -0.63 1.57 -0.98
C SER A 74 0.60 2.11 -1.73
N THR A 75 0.42 3.15 -2.53
CA THR A 75 1.51 3.78 -3.30
C THR A 75 2.55 4.39 -2.37
N VAL A 76 2.12 5.14 -1.35
CA VAL A 76 3.03 5.75 -0.37
C VAL A 76 3.83 4.69 0.37
N ALA A 77 3.19 3.61 0.83
CA ALA A 77 3.87 2.53 1.54
C ALA A 77 4.95 1.85 0.67
N ASP A 78 4.70 1.64 -0.62
CA ASP A 78 5.67 1.09 -1.56
C ASP A 78 6.88 2.03 -1.74
N ILE A 79 6.63 3.33 -1.90
CA ILE A 79 7.70 4.34 -2.05
C ILE A 79 8.52 4.43 -0.76
N GLU A 80 7.90 4.52 0.41
CA GLU A 80 8.58 4.55 1.71
C GLU A 80 9.51 3.34 1.91
N GLY A 81 9.00 2.15 1.62
CA GLY A 81 9.75 0.89 1.71
C GLY A 81 10.91 0.85 0.70
N SER A 82 10.68 1.27 -0.53
CA SER A 82 11.70 1.32 -1.59
C SER A 82 12.83 2.29 -1.24
N VAL A 83 12.49 3.46 -0.70
CA VAL A 83 13.48 4.45 -0.23
C VAL A 83 14.30 3.87 0.92
N PHE A 84 13.65 3.21 1.89
CA PHE A 84 14.36 2.56 2.99
C PHE A 84 15.33 1.50 2.48
N VAL A 85 14.91 0.61 1.61
CA VAL A 85 15.78 -0.46 1.06
C VAL A 85 17.00 0.13 0.36
N LYS A 86 16.83 1.25 -0.33
CA LYS A 86 17.90 1.90 -1.09
C LYS A 86 18.84 2.75 -0.22
N THR A 87 18.31 3.44 0.79
CA THR A 87 19.03 4.47 1.53
C THR A 87 19.31 4.13 2.99
N GLY A 88 18.63 3.13 3.55
CA GLY A 88 18.64 2.80 4.96
C GLY A 88 17.86 3.79 5.85
N LYS A 89 17.14 4.76 5.24
CA LYS A 89 16.37 5.78 5.97
C LYS A 89 14.90 5.63 5.69
N LEU A 90 14.10 5.45 6.74
CA LEU A 90 12.65 5.47 6.65
C LEU A 90 12.15 6.92 6.73
N VAL A 91 11.38 7.31 5.74
CA VAL A 91 10.74 8.63 5.66
C VAL A 91 9.25 8.41 5.52
N SER A 92 8.45 9.06 6.36
CA SER A 92 7.00 9.03 6.21
C SER A 92 6.58 10.10 5.21
N LEU A 93 5.81 9.68 4.20
CA LEU A 93 5.30 10.54 3.14
C LEU A 93 3.80 10.84 3.36
N SER A 94 3.27 11.80 2.59
CA SER A 94 1.89 12.25 2.67
C SER A 94 1.02 11.55 1.63
N GLU A 95 0.05 10.78 2.07
CA GLU A 95 -0.99 10.21 1.21
C GLU A 95 -1.91 11.30 0.67
N GLN A 96 -2.12 12.38 1.44
CA GLN A 96 -2.94 13.50 1.02
C GLN A 96 -2.38 14.21 -0.21
N ASP A 97 -1.06 14.26 -0.34
CA ASP A 97 -0.42 14.85 -1.52
C ASP A 97 -0.81 14.13 -2.81
N LEU A 98 -0.87 12.80 -2.77
CA LEU A 98 -1.35 12.01 -3.91
C LEU A 98 -2.84 12.25 -4.18
N VAL A 99 -3.66 12.29 -3.14
CA VAL A 99 -5.12 12.51 -3.28
C VAL A 99 -5.42 13.86 -3.91
N ASP A 100 -4.65 14.90 -3.57
CA ASP A 100 -4.87 16.27 -4.04
C ASP A 100 -4.27 16.52 -5.43
N CYS A 101 -3.17 15.85 -5.76
CA CYS A 101 -2.37 16.15 -6.96
C CYS A 101 -2.52 15.13 -8.09
N ASP A 102 -3.01 13.91 -7.82
CA ASP A 102 -3.25 12.93 -8.88
C ASP A 102 -4.56 13.22 -9.61
N THR A 103 -4.43 13.85 -10.76
CA THR A 103 -5.56 14.23 -11.63
C THR A 103 -5.82 13.24 -12.77
N VAL A 104 -5.08 12.14 -12.83
CA VAL A 104 -5.06 11.18 -13.95
C VAL A 104 -5.74 9.85 -13.60
N GLY A 105 -6.15 9.67 -12.35
CA GLY A 105 -6.77 8.45 -11.83
C GLY A 105 -8.22 8.22 -12.23
#